data_8d989b43c34e46666d6a672d89a3f509
#
_entry.id   8d989b43c34e46666d6a672d89a3f509
#
_cell.length_a   1.000
_cell.length_b   1.000
_cell.length_c   1.000
_cell.angle_alpha   90.00
_cell.angle_beta   90.00
_cell.angle_gamma   90.00
#
_symmetry.space_group_name_H-M   'P 1'
#
loop_
_entity.id
_entity.type
_entity.pdbx_description
1 polymer ?
#
loop_
_entity_poly.entity_id
_entity_poly.type
_entity_poly.pdbx_seq_one_letter_code
_entity_poly.pdbx_strand_id
1 'polypeptide(L)'
;MSISFDAYEMISAEEIEAALAFCEAQVVRVLPDFTDKFQKAYSENGFYEPIENNYWTTGFWTGEVWLAYEYALAKSHTDNAALLKAAGKKHVDSFYRRITEKIEVDHHDMGFLYTPSCVAAYKLTGDTKAREAAILAADQLLTRYHPVGEFLQAWGPMDGADNYRLIIDCLLNLPLLYWASGETGDAKYREIAEKHIHTAVANVIREDYSTWHTFFFNPETGAPDHGATCQGYRDGSAWARGQAWGVYGMALAYKYTGRKEYIELFRRVTEYFLEHLPKDLVPYWDLEFTDGDDQPRDSSSASIAACGMLEMSKYLEPEEAEHYQKLASRIMKSVYDNYAVKDMGTSNGLVLHSTYSNHSPYNTCNHYGVDECNSWGDYFYMEALTRMSKDWELYW
;
A
#
# COMPACT_ATOMS: atom_id res chain seq x y z
N MET A 1 24.61 8.32 -13.66
CA MET A 1 25.55 8.25 -12.52
C MET A 1 24.79 7.60 -11.38
N SER A 2 25.31 6.54 -10.79
CA SER A 2 24.66 5.94 -9.60
C SER A 2 24.62 6.95 -8.46
N ILE A 3 23.48 7.07 -7.79
CA ILE A 3 23.30 7.91 -6.62
C ILE A 3 24.17 7.37 -5.47
N SER A 4 24.97 8.23 -4.86
CA SER A 4 25.63 7.88 -3.59
C SER A 4 24.69 8.24 -2.45
N PHE A 5 23.96 7.28 -1.93
CA PHE A 5 23.00 7.50 -0.84
C PHE A 5 23.63 8.06 0.41
N ASP A 6 24.90 7.81 0.67
CA ASP A 6 25.61 8.31 1.87
C ASP A 6 25.77 9.84 1.92
N ALA A 7 25.51 10.52 0.81
CA ALA A 7 25.49 11.98 0.76
C ALA A 7 24.18 12.60 1.30
N TYR A 8 23.14 11.78 1.53
CA TYR A 8 21.83 12.25 1.99
C TYR A 8 21.66 12.07 3.49
N GLU A 9 21.03 13.06 4.11
CA GLU A 9 20.68 13.01 5.53
C GLU A 9 19.57 11.98 5.79
N MET A 10 19.62 11.39 6.97
CA MET A 10 18.53 10.54 7.49
C MET A 10 17.54 11.40 8.25
N ILE A 11 16.27 11.01 8.24
CA ILE A 11 15.26 11.66 9.09
C ILE A 11 15.62 11.42 10.57
N SER A 12 15.62 12.49 11.36
CA SER A 12 15.96 12.42 12.79
C SER A 12 14.76 11.93 13.62
N ALA A 13 15.04 11.48 14.84
CA ALA A 13 13.99 11.09 15.78
C ALA A 13 13.03 12.25 16.11
N GLU A 14 13.56 13.48 16.20
CA GLU A 14 12.77 14.68 16.44
C GLU A 14 11.86 15.01 15.24
N GLU A 15 12.35 14.82 14.02
CA GLU A 15 11.55 15.03 12.81
C GLU A 15 10.46 13.96 12.65
N ILE A 16 10.75 12.69 12.97
CA ILE A 16 9.76 11.59 13.00
C ILE A 16 8.66 11.93 14.00
N GLU A 17 9.05 12.36 15.20
CA GLU A 17 8.11 12.76 16.24
C GLU A 17 7.24 13.95 15.82
N ALA A 18 7.84 14.99 15.23
CA ALA A 18 7.12 16.15 14.72
C ALA A 18 6.15 15.77 13.59
N ALA A 19 6.57 14.87 12.68
CA ALA A 19 5.74 14.36 11.60
C ALA A 19 4.53 13.57 12.13
N LEU A 20 4.74 12.65 13.08
CA LEU A 20 3.66 11.87 13.68
C LEU A 20 2.68 12.74 14.47
N ALA A 21 3.18 13.76 15.20
CA ALA A 21 2.34 14.73 15.89
C ALA A 21 1.48 15.54 14.91
N PHE A 22 2.06 15.95 13.78
CA PHE A 22 1.31 16.61 12.70
C PHE A 22 0.23 15.68 12.12
N CYS A 23 0.58 14.42 11.83
CA CYS A 23 -0.38 13.44 11.31
C CYS A 23 -1.56 13.22 12.26
N GLU A 24 -1.31 13.02 13.57
CA GLU A 24 -2.38 12.92 14.57
C GLU A 24 -3.29 14.15 14.55
N ALA A 25 -2.69 15.33 14.62
CA ALA A 25 -3.44 16.59 14.64
C ALA A 25 -4.27 16.79 13.37
N GLN A 26 -3.72 16.45 12.18
CA GLN A 26 -4.41 16.53 10.91
C GLN A 26 -5.59 15.55 10.84
N VAL A 27 -5.35 14.27 11.19
CA VAL A 27 -6.41 13.25 11.22
C VAL A 27 -7.54 13.68 12.15
N VAL A 28 -7.23 14.12 13.36
CA VAL A 28 -8.24 14.61 14.32
C VAL A 28 -9.01 15.83 13.79
N ARG A 29 -8.32 16.75 13.12
CA ARG A 29 -8.95 17.95 12.54
C ARG A 29 -9.99 17.61 11.48
N VAL A 30 -9.73 16.60 10.65
CA VAL A 30 -10.61 16.25 9.53
C VAL A 30 -11.66 15.18 9.88
N LEU A 31 -11.60 14.57 11.06
CA LEU A 31 -12.60 13.58 11.51
C LEU A 31 -14.05 14.02 11.34
N PRO A 32 -14.46 15.29 11.60
CA PRO A 32 -15.85 15.70 11.41
C PRO A 32 -16.38 15.45 9.99
N ASP A 33 -15.52 15.57 8.98
CA ASP A 33 -15.90 15.39 7.57
C ASP A 33 -15.86 13.90 7.17
N PHE A 34 -15.02 13.09 7.83
CA PHE A 34 -14.71 11.72 7.43
C PHE A 34 -15.03 10.63 8.46
N THR A 35 -15.83 10.92 9.50
CA THR A 35 -16.28 9.91 10.47
C THR A 35 -17.41 9.04 9.93
N ASP A 36 -18.38 9.62 9.21
CA ASP A 36 -19.49 8.91 8.57
C ASP A 36 -19.30 8.78 7.05
N LYS A 37 -18.20 9.31 6.54
CA LYS A 37 -17.74 9.26 5.15
C LYS A 37 -16.29 8.84 5.12
N PHE A 38 -15.74 8.70 3.92
CA PHE A 38 -14.36 8.29 3.68
C PHE A 38 -13.69 9.27 2.72
N GLN A 39 -12.38 9.36 2.77
CA GLN A 39 -11.62 10.14 1.81
C GLN A 39 -11.74 9.52 0.41
N LYS A 40 -11.91 10.39 -0.60
CA LYS A 40 -11.73 10.01 -2.00
C LYS A 40 -10.30 9.48 -2.20
N ALA A 41 -10.08 8.69 -3.24
CA ALA A 41 -8.77 8.09 -3.51
C ALA A 41 -7.63 9.11 -3.64
N TYR A 42 -7.94 10.31 -4.10
CA TYR A 42 -7.01 11.41 -4.31
C TYR A 42 -7.68 12.75 -3.96
N SER A 43 -6.86 13.73 -3.60
CA SER A 43 -7.32 15.11 -3.36
C SER A 43 -7.54 15.86 -4.67
N GLU A 44 -8.24 16.97 -4.59
CA GLU A 44 -8.34 17.96 -5.66
C GLU A 44 -7.89 19.32 -5.10
N ASN A 45 -6.82 19.87 -5.66
CA ASN A 45 -6.15 21.05 -5.14
C ASN A 45 -5.72 20.90 -3.66
N GLY A 46 -5.25 19.73 -3.30
CA GLY A 46 -4.78 19.40 -1.94
C GLY A 46 -5.88 19.00 -0.96
N PHE A 47 -7.15 18.93 -1.35
CA PHE A 47 -8.25 18.62 -0.45
C PHE A 47 -9.03 17.38 -0.90
N TYR A 48 -9.14 16.39 -0.01
CA TYR A 48 -10.02 15.24 -0.21
C TYR A 48 -11.48 15.63 -0.08
N GLU A 49 -12.29 15.09 -0.99
CA GLU A 49 -13.74 15.11 -0.89
C GLU A 49 -14.25 13.89 -0.12
N PRO A 50 -15.34 14.03 0.65
CA PRO A 50 -15.97 12.90 1.33
C PRO A 50 -16.78 12.04 0.36
N ILE A 51 -16.56 10.72 0.42
CA ILE A 51 -17.27 9.70 -0.37
C ILE A 51 -17.92 8.63 0.54
N GLU A 52 -18.79 7.81 -0.04
CA GLU A 52 -19.31 6.61 0.61
C GLU A 52 -18.24 5.51 0.69
N ASN A 53 -18.45 4.52 1.58
CA ASN A 53 -17.56 3.37 1.68
C ASN A 53 -17.84 2.36 0.54
N ASN A 54 -17.51 2.74 -0.68
CA ASN A 54 -17.77 1.94 -1.89
C ASN A 54 -16.60 1.97 -2.90
N TYR A 55 -15.45 2.52 -2.49
CA TYR A 55 -14.27 2.57 -3.36
C TYR A 55 -13.13 1.72 -2.78
N TRP A 56 -12.19 1.28 -3.60
CA TRP A 56 -11.12 0.34 -3.20
C TRP A 56 -10.11 0.91 -2.19
N THR A 57 -10.06 2.23 -2.04
CA THR A 57 -9.08 2.92 -1.18
C THR A 57 -9.58 3.26 0.23
N THR A 58 -10.88 3.10 0.52
CA THR A 58 -11.47 3.60 1.78
C THR A 58 -10.87 2.97 3.05
N GLY A 59 -10.21 1.81 2.92
CA GLY A 59 -9.50 1.17 4.02
C GLY A 59 -8.31 1.98 4.54
N PHE A 60 -7.62 2.72 3.67
CA PHE A 60 -6.44 3.50 4.05
C PHE A 60 -6.78 4.64 5.00
N TRP A 61 -7.85 5.39 4.74
CA TRP A 61 -8.31 6.41 5.70
C TRP A 61 -8.59 5.83 7.07
N THR A 62 -9.25 4.69 7.15
CA THR A 62 -9.47 4.02 8.45
C THR A 62 -8.16 3.58 9.08
N GLY A 63 -7.19 3.15 8.25
CA GLY A 63 -5.83 2.83 8.70
C GLY A 63 -5.11 4.03 9.31
N GLU A 64 -5.23 5.22 8.71
CA GLU A 64 -4.69 6.46 9.27
C GLU A 64 -5.31 6.79 10.63
N VAL A 65 -6.63 6.59 10.78
CA VAL A 65 -7.33 6.76 12.07
C VAL A 65 -6.76 5.81 13.13
N TRP A 66 -6.46 4.55 12.77
CA TRP A 66 -5.87 3.60 13.71
C TRP A 66 -4.41 3.89 14.03
N LEU A 67 -3.60 4.32 13.08
CA LEU A 67 -2.22 4.76 13.33
C LEU A 67 -2.18 6.00 14.24
N ALA A 68 -3.06 6.98 13.99
CA ALA A 68 -3.22 8.15 14.87
C ALA A 68 -3.69 7.76 16.27
N TYR A 69 -4.59 6.77 16.39
CA TYR A 69 -5.04 6.23 17.67
C TYR A 69 -3.88 5.60 18.46
N GLU A 70 -3.04 4.78 17.82
CA GLU A 70 -1.84 4.22 18.45
C GLU A 70 -0.88 5.30 18.95
N TYR A 71 -0.66 6.32 18.12
CA TYR A 71 0.21 7.44 18.49
C TYR A 71 -0.40 8.23 19.69
N ALA A 72 -1.68 8.55 19.63
CA ALA A 72 -2.39 9.25 20.71
C ALA A 72 -2.31 8.48 22.05
N LEU A 73 -2.45 7.14 22.00
CA LEU A 73 -2.27 6.29 23.19
C LEU A 73 -0.84 6.37 23.73
N ALA A 74 0.16 6.26 22.86
CA ALA A 74 1.57 6.29 23.26
C ALA A 74 1.95 7.65 23.89
N LYS A 75 1.31 8.74 23.47
CA LYS A 75 1.54 10.10 23.98
C LYS A 75 0.60 10.49 25.12
N SER A 76 -0.30 9.61 25.53
CA SER A 76 -1.32 9.90 26.56
C SER A 76 -2.27 11.07 26.18
N HIS A 77 -2.51 11.25 24.88
CA HIS A 77 -3.51 12.18 24.34
C HIS A 77 -4.92 11.56 24.47
N THR A 78 -5.43 11.47 25.69
CA THR A 78 -6.64 10.69 26.02
C THR A 78 -7.89 11.12 25.27
N ASP A 79 -8.09 12.41 25.05
CA ASP A 79 -9.24 12.95 24.33
C ASP A 79 -9.18 12.59 22.84
N ASN A 80 -8.01 12.76 22.20
CA ASN A 80 -7.81 12.36 20.81
C ASN A 80 -7.96 10.85 20.62
N ALA A 81 -7.37 10.06 21.53
CA ALA A 81 -7.52 8.61 21.50
C ALA A 81 -8.99 8.18 21.58
N ALA A 82 -9.79 8.83 22.44
CA ALA A 82 -11.22 8.55 22.54
C ALA A 82 -11.99 8.90 21.27
N LEU A 83 -11.71 10.06 20.66
CA LEU A 83 -12.31 10.50 19.39
C LEU A 83 -11.95 9.55 18.24
N LEU A 84 -10.67 9.23 18.08
CA LEU A 84 -10.15 8.36 17.03
C LEU A 84 -10.73 6.94 17.15
N LYS A 85 -10.78 6.39 18.37
CA LYS A 85 -11.41 5.09 18.62
C LYS A 85 -12.91 5.09 18.29
N ALA A 86 -13.62 6.15 18.61
CA ALA A 86 -15.05 6.27 18.30
C ALA A 86 -15.30 6.33 16.78
N ALA A 87 -14.48 7.09 16.04
CA ALA A 87 -14.55 7.15 14.59
C ALA A 87 -14.20 5.78 13.96
N GLY A 88 -13.09 5.16 14.37
CA GLY A 88 -12.67 3.84 13.88
C GLY A 88 -13.74 2.78 14.11
N LYS A 89 -14.47 2.83 15.23
CA LYS A 89 -15.60 1.92 15.50
C LYS A 89 -16.76 2.13 14.51
N LYS A 90 -17.10 3.37 14.16
CA LYS A 90 -18.12 3.66 13.12
C LYS A 90 -17.65 3.15 11.74
N HIS A 91 -16.36 3.31 11.44
CA HIS A 91 -15.79 2.75 10.21
C HIS A 91 -15.93 1.22 10.18
N VAL A 92 -15.64 0.53 11.28
CA VAL A 92 -15.86 -0.93 11.38
C VAL A 92 -17.32 -1.30 11.09
N ASP A 93 -18.30 -0.56 11.64
CA ASP A 93 -19.71 -0.78 11.34
C ASP A 93 -20.02 -0.60 9.84
N SER A 94 -19.40 0.40 9.20
CA SER A 94 -19.52 0.64 7.76
C SER A 94 -18.90 -0.48 6.92
N PHE A 95 -17.69 -0.95 7.27
CA PHE A 95 -17.03 -2.07 6.58
C PHE A 95 -17.77 -3.39 6.79
N TYR A 96 -18.30 -3.64 7.97
CA TYR A 96 -19.14 -4.82 8.23
C TYR A 96 -20.39 -4.82 7.34
N ARG A 97 -21.08 -3.67 7.27
CA ARG A 97 -22.22 -3.52 6.36
C ARG A 97 -21.80 -3.73 4.90
N ARG A 98 -20.69 -3.12 4.46
CA ARG A 98 -20.17 -3.22 3.10
C ARG A 98 -19.97 -4.69 2.67
N ILE A 99 -19.37 -5.50 3.53
CA ILE A 99 -19.11 -6.91 3.17
C ILE A 99 -20.36 -7.78 3.26
N THR A 100 -21.25 -7.55 4.22
CA THR A 100 -22.48 -8.33 4.38
C THR A 100 -23.51 -8.01 3.31
N GLU A 101 -23.61 -6.75 2.87
CA GLU A 101 -24.50 -6.30 1.80
C GLU A 101 -23.85 -6.39 0.40
N LYS A 102 -22.58 -6.84 0.30
CA LYS A 102 -21.82 -6.98 -0.96
C LYS A 102 -21.71 -5.69 -1.77
N ILE A 103 -21.45 -4.56 -1.09
CA ILE A 103 -21.33 -3.24 -1.72
C ILE A 103 -19.92 -3.09 -2.31
N GLU A 104 -19.80 -3.11 -3.64
CA GLU A 104 -18.53 -2.91 -4.36
C GLU A 104 -17.36 -3.71 -3.74
N VAL A 105 -17.54 -5.03 -3.64
CA VAL A 105 -16.53 -5.95 -3.04
C VAL A 105 -16.11 -7.07 -4.01
N ASP A 106 -16.54 -7.01 -5.28
CA ASP A 106 -16.19 -8.03 -6.27
C ASP A 106 -14.91 -7.66 -7.03
N HIS A 107 -13.82 -7.55 -6.29
CA HIS A 107 -12.47 -7.27 -6.78
C HIS A 107 -11.41 -7.76 -5.78
N HIS A 108 -10.13 -7.73 -6.17
CA HIS A 108 -9.05 -8.26 -5.34
C HIS A 108 -8.61 -7.37 -4.17
N ASP A 109 -9.03 -6.10 -4.13
CA ASP A 109 -8.54 -5.12 -3.13
C ASP A 109 -9.13 -5.31 -1.73
N MET A 110 -9.61 -6.51 -1.41
CA MET A 110 -10.13 -6.84 -0.08
C MET A 110 -9.07 -6.67 1.01
N GLY A 111 -7.80 -6.91 0.69
CA GLY A 111 -6.69 -6.66 1.61
C GLY A 111 -6.53 -5.18 1.93
N PHE A 112 -6.50 -4.31 0.92
CA PHE A 112 -6.44 -2.85 1.09
C PHE A 112 -7.63 -2.28 1.87
N LEU A 113 -8.80 -2.88 1.72
CA LEU A 113 -10.00 -2.47 2.42
C LEU A 113 -10.02 -2.93 3.88
N TYR A 114 -9.74 -4.21 4.13
CA TYR A 114 -10.05 -4.83 5.42
C TYR A 114 -8.83 -5.02 6.33
N THR A 115 -7.61 -4.99 5.79
CA THR A 115 -6.41 -5.11 6.63
C THR A 115 -6.15 -3.83 7.43
N PRO A 116 -5.99 -2.64 6.83
CA PRO A 116 -5.75 -1.43 7.59
C PRO A 116 -6.99 -0.95 8.37
N SER A 117 -8.18 -1.43 8.04
CA SER A 117 -9.41 -1.06 8.73
C SER A 117 -9.81 -2.06 9.83
N CYS A 118 -10.26 -3.25 9.45
CA CYS A 118 -10.87 -4.21 10.36
C CYS A 118 -9.85 -5.10 11.07
N VAL A 119 -8.79 -5.56 10.38
CA VAL A 119 -7.71 -6.32 11.05
C VAL A 119 -7.01 -5.42 12.07
N ALA A 120 -6.69 -4.17 11.71
CA ALA A 120 -6.13 -3.18 12.63
C ALA A 120 -7.04 -2.95 13.85
N ALA A 121 -8.34 -2.72 13.63
CA ALA A 121 -9.31 -2.55 14.69
C ALA A 121 -9.33 -3.73 15.66
N TYR A 122 -9.34 -4.96 15.13
CA TYR A 122 -9.34 -6.16 15.97
C TYR A 122 -8.04 -6.30 16.77
N LYS A 123 -6.88 -6.12 16.14
CA LYS A 123 -5.58 -6.15 16.83
C LYS A 123 -5.49 -5.13 17.96
N LEU A 124 -5.98 -3.90 17.72
CA LEU A 124 -5.85 -2.80 18.68
C LEU A 124 -6.90 -2.79 19.78
N THR A 125 -8.08 -3.32 19.51
CA THR A 125 -9.23 -3.13 20.42
C THR A 125 -9.93 -4.42 20.82
N GLY A 126 -9.64 -5.54 20.17
CA GLY A 126 -10.36 -6.82 20.36
C GLY A 126 -11.78 -6.81 19.78
N ASP A 127 -12.11 -5.90 18.87
CA ASP A 127 -13.46 -5.78 18.29
C ASP A 127 -13.81 -7.00 17.44
N THR A 128 -14.72 -7.83 17.95
CA THR A 128 -15.12 -9.09 17.31
C THR A 128 -15.93 -8.88 16.04
N LYS A 129 -16.62 -7.75 15.86
CA LYS A 129 -17.29 -7.40 14.61
C LYS A 129 -16.26 -7.08 13.52
N ALA A 130 -15.19 -6.38 13.87
CA ALA A 130 -14.08 -6.12 12.96
C ALA A 130 -13.42 -7.44 12.51
N ARG A 131 -13.19 -8.38 13.45
CA ARG A 131 -12.69 -9.71 13.14
C ARG A 131 -13.60 -10.45 12.16
N GLU A 132 -14.91 -10.47 12.41
CA GLU A 132 -15.89 -11.12 11.55
C GLU A 132 -15.89 -10.48 10.13
N ALA A 133 -15.88 -9.15 10.05
CA ALA A 133 -15.82 -8.43 8.78
C ALA A 133 -14.57 -8.80 7.96
N ALA A 134 -13.42 -8.89 8.60
CA ALA A 134 -12.17 -9.26 7.92
C ALA A 134 -12.17 -10.72 7.43
N ILE A 135 -12.75 -11.66 8.20
CA ILE A 135 -12.89 -13.06 7.75
C ILE A 135 -13.86 -13.14 6.55
N LEU A 136 -15.00 -12.45 6.59
CA LEU A 136 -15.93 -12.38 5.45
C LEU A 136 -15.26 -11.76 4.21
N ALA A 137 -14.39 -10.79 4.39
CA ALA A 137 -13.63 -10.19 3.29
C ALA A 137 -12.58 -11.16 2.73
N ALA A 138 -11.95 -11.97 3.56
CA ALA A 138 -11.05 -13.04 3.10
C ALA A 138 -11.84 -14.11 2.30
N ASP A 139 -13.03 -14.51 2.75
CA ASP A 139 -13.90 -15.40 1.98
C ASP A 139 -14.33 -14.76 0.65
N GLN A 140 -14.61 -13.46 0.64
CA GLN A 140 -14.94 -12.73 -0.61
C GLN A 140 -13.74 -12.72 -1.57
N LEU A 141 -12.52 -12.48 -1.07
CA LEU A 141 -11.31 -12.52 -1.89
C LEU A 141 -11.11 -13.90 -2.54
N LEU A 142 -11.38 -14.99 -1.80
CA LEU A 142 -11.28 -16.34 -2.36
C LEU A 142 -12.23 -16.59 -3.54
N THR A 143 -13.35 -15.87 -3.64
CA THR A 143 -14.26 -16.00 -4.79
C THR A 143 -13.64 -15.55 -6.11
N ARG A 144 -12.55 -14.80 -6.04
CA ARG A 144 -11.76 -14.32 -7.20
C ARG A 144 -10.71 -15.31 -7.69
N TYR A 145 -10.61 -16.49 -7.07
CA TYR A 145 -9.57 -17.46 -7.38
C TYR A 145 -9.91 -18.30 -8.62
N HIS A 146 -8.97 -18.37 -9.55
CA HIS A 146 -9.00 -19.26 -10.72
C HIS A 146 -8.12 -20.49 -10.49
N PRO A 147 -8.71 -21.69 -10.33
CA PRO A 147 -7.94 -22.90 -10.03
C PRO A 147 -6.98 -23.32 -11.16
N VAL A 148 -7.32 -23.01 -12.42
CA VAL A 148 -6.52 -23.40 -13.59
C VAL A 148 -5.26 -22.52 -13.71
N GLY A 149 -5.42 -21.20 -13.55
CA GLY A 149 -4.29 -20.24 -13.58
C GLY A 149 -3.59 -20.09 -12.23
N GLU A 150 -4.15 -20.64 -11.15
CA GLU A 150 -3.66 -20.52 -9.77
C GLU A 150 -3.45 -19.07 -9.32
N PHE A 151 -4.38 -18.17 -9.67
CA PHE A 151 -4.32 -16.77 -9.26
C PHE A 151 -5.69 -16.18 -8.89
N LEU A 152 -5.68 -15.06 -8.17
CA LEU A 152 -6.84 -14.23 -7.83
C LEU A 152 -6.99 -13.15 -8.90
N GLN A 153 -8.12 -13.16 -9.60
CA GLN A 153 -8.41 -12.16 -10.64
C GLN A 153 -8.63 -10.79 -10.03
N ALA A 154 -8.00 -9.77 -10.61
CA ALA A 154 -8.07 -8.41 -10.08
C ALA A 154 -9.49 -7.83 -10.14
N TRP A 155 -10.02 -7.63 -11.34
CA TRP A 155 -11.28 -6.94 -11.62
C TRP A 155 -12.08 -7.65 -12.70
N GLY A 156 -13.33 -7.21 -12.86
CA GLY A 156 -14.23 -7.68 -13.92
C GLY A 156 -14.90 -9.02 -13.62
N PRO A 157 -15.83 -9.43 -14.50
CA PRO A 157 -16.55 -10.69 -14.35
C PRO A 157 -15.61 -11.90 -14.34
N MET A 158 -15.90 -12.88 -13.50
CA MET A 158 -15.09 -14.10 -13.35
C MET A 158 -15.15 -15.04 -14.57
N ASP A 159 -16.18 -14.92 -15.40
CA ASP A 159 -16.37 -15.66 -16.66
C ASP A 159 -15.91 -14.88 -17.90
N GLY A 160 -15.36 -13.67 -17.72
CA GLY A 160 -14.94 -12.80 -18.80
C GLY A 160 -13.47 -13.01 -19.18
N ALA A 161 -13.19 -13.30 -20.46
CA ALA A 161 -11.83 -13.50 -20.95
C ALA A 161 -10.97 -12.22 -20.86
N ASP A 162 -11.55 -11.05 -21.08
CA ASP A 162 -10.83 -9.77 -21.18
C ASP A 162 -10.15 -9.31 -19.86
N ASN A 163 -10.58 -9.88 -18.73
CA ASN A 163 -10.03 -9.53 -17.41
C ASN A 163 -9.37 -10.71 -16.70
N TYR A 164 -9.02 -11.77 -17.42
CA TYR A 164 -8.34 -12.94 -16.87
C TYR A 164 -6.87 -12.61 -16.56
N ARG A 165 -6.69 -11.78 -15.51
CA ARG A 165 -5.42 -11.14 -15.14
C ARG A 165 -5.28 -10.90 -13.65
N LEU A 166 -4.05 -10.77 -13.20
CA LEU A 166 -3.69 -10.21 -11.92
C LEU A 166 -3.03 -8.82 -12.09
N ILE A 167 -3.02 -8.04 -11.03
CA ILE A 167 -2.31 -6.76 -10.91
C ILE A 167 -1.31 -6.90 -9.76
N ILE A 168 -0.14 -6.24 -9.86
CA ILE A 168 0.97 -6.43 -8.92
C ILE A 168 0.63 -6.09 -7.47
N ASP A 169 -0.29 -5.17 -7.22
CA ASP A 169 -0.75 -4.79 -5.89
C ASP A 169 -1.50 -5.90 -5.14
N CYS A 170 -1.85 -7.01 -5.85
CA CYS A 170 -2.30 -8.25 -5.21
C CYS A 170 -1.35 -8.71 -4.08
N LEU A 171 -0.04 -8.41 -4.19
CA LEU A 171 0.96 -8.77 -3.19
C LEU A 171 0.66 -8.20 -1.79
N LEU A 172 -0.02 -7.04 -1.72
CA LEU A 172 -0.45 -6.41 -0.47
C LEU A 172 -1.89 -6.76 -0.09
N ASN A 173 -2.61 -7.45 -0.95
CA ASN A 173 -3.94 -7.99 -0.63
C ASN A 173 -3.88 -9.39 -0.01
N LEU A 174 -2.81 -10.15 -0.26
CA LEU A 174 -2.61 -11.50 0.29
C LEU A 174 -2.45 -11.57 1.82
N PRO A 175 -1.88 -10.59 2.52
CA PRO A 175 -1.82 -10.61 3.98
C PRO A 175 -3.14 -10.88 4.67
N LEU A 176 -4.27 -10.40 4.13
CA LEU A 176 -5.61 -10.71 4.64
C LEU A 176 -5.89 -12.22 4.68
N LEU A 177 -5.46 -12.96 3.65
CA LEU A 177 -5.63 -14.43 3.61
C LEU A 177 -4.73 -15.14 4.62
N TYR A 178 -3.49 -14.72 4.76
CA TYR A 178 -2.59 -15.29 5.76
C TYR A 178 -3.09 -15.02 7.18
N TRP A 179 -3.57 -13.80 7.45
CA TRP A 179 -4.19 -13.45 8.71
C TRP A 179 -5.44 -14.31 8.99
N ALA A 180 -6.35 -14.44 8.02
CA ALA A 180 -7.55 -15.25 8.15
C ALA A 180 -7.23 -16.73 8.42
N SER A 181 -6.19 -17.28 7.77
CA SER A 181 -5.72 -18.65 8.05
C SER A 181 -5.24 -18.81 9.49
N GLY A 182 -4.45 -17.86 9.99
CA GLY A 182 -3.98 -17.87 11.38
C GLY A 182 -5.10 -17.72 12.40
N GLU A 183 -6.05 -16.85 12.12
CA GLU A 183 -7.15 -16.51 13.02
C GLU A 183 -8.24 -17.60 13.10
N THR A 184 -8.49 -18.29 11.99
CA THR A 184 -9.55 -19.31 11.91
C THR A 184 -9.01 -20.75 12.04
N GLY A 185 -7.72 -20.97 11.77
CA GLY A 185 -7.13 -22.29 11.65
C GLY A 185 -7.46 -23.00 10.32
N ASP A 186 -8.17 -22.35 9.39
CA ASP A 186 -8.50 -22.93 8.09
C ASP A 186 -7.36 -22.71 7.09
N ALA A 187 -6.75 -23.81 6.66
CA ALA A 187 -5.60 -23.79 5.74
C ALA A 187 -5.95 -23.28 4.34
N LYS A 188 -7.23 -23.30 3.91
CA LYS A 188 -7.65 -22.90 2.57
C LYS A 188 -7.15 -21.49 2.17
N TYR A 189 -7.15 -20.55 3.11
CA TYR A 189 -6.71 -19.16 2.86
C TYR A 189 -5.21 -19.11 2.53
N ARG A 190 -4.39 -19.77 3.36
CA ARG A 190 -2.94 -19.86 3.15
C ARG A 190 -2.59 -20.59 1.85
N GLU A 191 -3.25 -21.72 1.58
CA GLU A 191 -2.99 -22.52 0.38
C GLU A 191 -3.24 -21.72 -0.90
N ILE A 192 -4.34 -20.95 -0.96
CA ILE A 192 -4.64 -20.11 -2.11
C ILE A 192 -3.69 -18.92 -2.19
N ALA A 193 -3.34 -18.29 -1.05
CA ALA A 193 -2.38 -17.20 -1.03
C ALA A 193 -0.99 -17.65 -1.53
N GLU A 194 -0.52 -18.85 -1.14
CA GLU A 194 0.76 -19.40 -1.57
C GLU A 194 0.78 -19.78 -3.06
N LYS A 195 -0.31 -20.30 -3.61
CA LYS A 195 -0.46 -20.53 -5.04
C LYS A 195 -0.46 -19.23 -5.81
N HIS A 196 -1.26 -18.27 -5.37
CA HIS A 196 -1.35 -16.97 -6.04
C HIS A 196 -0.01 -16.23 -6.04
N ILE A 197 0.70 -16.16 -4.89
CA ILE A 197 1.97 -15.43 -4.85
C ILE A 197 3.02 -16.11 -5.74
N HIS A 198 3.04 -17.44 -5.83
CA HIS A 198 3.94 -18.16 -6.73
C HIS A 198 3.67 -17.78 -8.19
N THR A 199 2.40 -17.80 -8.61
CA THR A 199 2.01 -17.37 -9.97
C THR A 199 2.31 -15.89 -10.20
N ALA A 200 2.02 -15.01 -9.23
CA ALA A 200 2.24 -13.59 -9.36
C ALA A 200 3.73 -13.27 -9.58
N VAL A 201 4.62 -13.70 -8.69
CA VAL A 201 6.04 -13.34 -8.79
C VAL A 201 6.72 -13.95 -10.02
N ALA A 202 6.28 -15.14 -10.45
CA ALA A 202 6.81 -15.78 -11.66
C ALA A 202 6.48 -15.00 -12.95
N ASN A 203 5.49 -14.13 -12.93
CA ASN A 203 4.99 -13.45 -14.12
C ASN A 203 5.09 -11.91 -14.06
N VAL A 204 4.96 -11.29 -12.88
CA VAL A 204 5.04 -9.83 -12.77
C VAL A 204 6.45 -9.29 -12.65
N ILE A 205 7.42 -10.09 -12.19
CA ILE A 205 8.82 -9.69 -12.09
C ILE A 205 9.51 -10.07 -13.40
N ARG A 206 10.13 -9.09 -14.08
CA ARG A 206 10.86 -9.28 -15.33
C ARG A 206 12.28 -9.80 -15.09
N GLU A 207 12.98 -10.20 -16.14
CA GLU A 207 14.37 -10.67 -16.05
C GLU A 207 15.35 -9.62 -15.50
N ASP A 208 15.07 -8.33 -15.73
CA ASP A 208 15.84 -7.20 -15.21
C ASP A 208 15.37 -6.74 -13.79
N TYR A 209 14.42 -7.47 -13.18
CA TYR A 209 13.81 -7.18 -11.89
C TYR A 209 12.94 -5.93 -11.83
N SER A 210 12.64 -5.31 -12.97
CA SER A 210 11.52 -4.39 -13.07
C SER A 210 10.20 -5.16 -13.01
N THR A 211 9.09 -4.45 -12.85
CA THR A 211 7.79 -5.11 -12.68
C THR A 211 6.78 -4.73 -13.75
N TRP A 212 5.96 -5.71 -14.16
CA TRP A 212 4.73 -5.44 -14.88
C TRP A 212 3.67 -4.86 -13.94
N HIS A 213 2.87 -3.91 -14.41
CA HIS A 213 1.69 -3.45 -13.69
C HIS A 213 0.63 -4.56 -13.61
N THR A 214 0.30 -5.19 -14.74
CA THR A 214 -0.67 -6.27 -14.83
C THR A 214 -0.13 -7.39 -15.72
N PHE A 215 -0.60 -8.62 -15.46
CA PHE A 215 -0.23 -9.78 -16.25
C PHE A 215 -1.46 -10.62 -16.60
N PHE A 216 -1.61 -10.91 -17.88
CA PHE A 216 -2.74 -11.66 -18.43
C PHE A 216 -2.37 -13.13 -18.61
N PHE A 217 -3.39 -13.99 -18.49
CA PHE A 217 -3.28 -15.43 -18.67
C PHE A 217 -4.31 -15.90 -19.69
N ASN A 218 -4.06 -17.03 -20.31
CA ASN A 218 -5.01 -17.67 -21.20
C ASN A 218 -6.19 -18.25 -20.37
N PRO A 219 -7.45 -17.85 -20.61
CA PRO A 219 -8.57 -18.27 -19.77
C PRO A 219 -8.94 -19.77 -19.91
N GLU A 220 -8.54 -20.43 -21.03
CA GLU A 220 -8.82 -21.86 -21.24
C GLU A 220 -7.77 -22.76 -20.58
N THR A 221 -6.50 -22.33 -20.62
CA THR A 221 -5.37 -23.16 -20.18
C THR A 221 -4.73 -22.69 -18.87
N GLY A 222 -4.98 -21.43 -18.44
CA GLY A 222 -4.29 -20.80 -17.33
C GLY A 222 -2.84 -20.45 -17.61
N ALA A 223 -2.34 -20.68 -18.83
CA ALA A 223 -0.95 -20.39 -19.17
C ALA A 223 -0.67 -18.88 -19.19
N PRO A 224 0.55 -18.44 -18.80
CA PRO A 224 0.98 -17.06 -18.95
C PRO A 224 0.84 -16.59 -20.40
N ASP A 225 0.35 -15.35 -20.59
CA ASP A 225 0.17 -14.78 -21.94
C ASP A 225 1.06 -13.54 -22.10
N HIS A 226 0.73 -12.41 -21.51
CA HIS A 226 1.52 -11.19 -21.63
C HIS A 226 1.38 -10.25 -20.44
N GLY A 227 2.44 -9.44 -20.23
CA GLY A 227 2.40 -8.30 -19.34
C GLY A 227 1.96 -7.03 -20.04
N ALA A 228 1.27 -6.14 -19.33
CA ALA A 228 0.82 -4.85 -19.85
C ALA A 228 0.82 -3.79 -18.75
N THR A 229 0.54 -2.54 -19.15
CA THR A 229 0.29 -1.47 -18.18
C THR A 229 -1.07 -0.80 -18.40
N CYS A 230 -1.68 -0.35 -17.32
CA CYS A 230 -2.75 0.63 -17.36
C CYS A 230 -2.22 1.98 -16.86
N GLN A 231 -1.59 2.00 -15.68
CA GLN A 231 -1.17 3.22 -14.98
C GLN A 231 0.31 3.60 -15.18
N GLY A 232 1.16 2.72 -15.71
CA GLY A 232 2.52 3.07 -16.11
C GLY A 232 2.56 3.85 -17.42
N TYR A 233 3.70 4.38 -17.77
CA TYR A 233 3.88 5.23 -18.95
C TYR A 233 3.58 4.49 -20.27
N ARG A 234 4.09 3.26 -20.39
CA ARG A 234 3.89 2.36 -21.54
C ARG A 234 4.10 0.90 -21.18
N ASP A 235 3.65 -0.01 -22.00
CA ASP A 235 4.04 -1.41 -21.87
C ASP A 235 5.57 -1.50 -21.94
N GLY A 236 6.15 -2.23 -21.01
CA GLY A 236 7.60 -2.37 -20.91
C GLY A 236 8.28 -1.30 -20.02
N SER A 237 7.65 -0.18 -19.66
CA SER A 237 8.14 0.70 -18.59
C SER A 237 7.87 0.10 -17.20
N ALA A 238 8.45 0.67 -16.17
CA ALA A 238 8.22 0.27 -14.79
C ALA A 238 7.45 1.37 -14.04
N TRP A 239 6.15 1.16 -13.86
CA TRP A 239 5.31 2.02 -13.04
C TRP A 239 5.85 2.08 -11.62
N ALA A 240 6.18 3.28 -11.12
CA ALA A 240 6.92 3.46 -9.87
C ALA A 240 6.20 2.84 -8.67
N ARG A 241 4.88 3.01 -8.57
CA ARG A 241 4.08 2.41 -7.50
C ARG A 241 3.99 0.89 -7.64
N GLY A 242 3.97 0.36 -8.87
CA GLY A 242 4.04 -1.08 -9.12
C GLY A 242 5.34 -1.68 -8.61
N GLN A 243 6.48 -1.02 -8.90
CA GLN A 243 7.77 -1.45 -8.40
C GLN A 243 7.82 -1.39 -6.86
N ALA A 244 7.27 -0.34 -6.25
CA ALA A 244 7.19 -0.21 -4.80
C ALA A 244 6.30 -1.31 -4.16
N TRP A 245 5.18 -1.69 -4.82
CA TRP A 245 4.39 -2.86 -4.41
C TRP A 245 5.21 -4.14 -4.45
N GLY A 246 6.09 -4.28 -5.44
CA GLY A 246 7.05 -5.39 -5.51
C GLY A 246 8.00 -5.40 -4.31
N VAL A 247 8.59 -4.26 -3.96
CA VAL A 247 9.49 -4.14 -2.80
C VAL A 247 8.77 -4.56 -1.51
N TYR A 248 7.61 -4.00 -1.23
CA TYR A 248 6.91 -4.32 0.01
C TYR A 248 6.29 -5.73 -0.02
N GLY A 249 5.76 -6.12 -1.15
CA GLY A 249 5.17 -7.44 -1.37
C GLY A 249 6.16 -8.58 -1.11
N MET A 250 7.42 -8.47 -1.52
CA MET A 250 8.44 -9.47 -1.25
C MET A 250 8.76 -9.58 0.25
N ALA A 251 8.77 -8.47 0.98
CA ALA A 251 8.96 -8.48 2.43
C ALA A 251 7.81 -9.22 3.14
N LEU A 252 6.56 -8.94 2.76
CA LEU A 252 5.38 -9.62 3.30
C LEU A 252 5.34 -11.10 2.88
N ALA A 253 5.72 -11.42 1.64
CA ALA A 253 5.82 -12.80 1.19
C ALA A 253 6.80 -13.60 2.04
N TYR A 254 7.97 -13.04 2.35
CA TYR A 254 8.92 -13.70 3.24
C TYR A 254 8.36 -13.85 4.66
N LYS A 255 7.78 -12.79 5.21
CA LYS A 255 7.15 -12.81 6.54
C LYS A 255 6.21 -14.01 6.73
N TYR A 256 5.35 -14.25 5.75
CA TYR A 256 4.28 -15.25 5.86
C TYR A 256 4.70 -16.67 5.44
N THR A 257 5.69 -16.79 4.55
CA THR A 257 6.09 -18.09 4.00
C THR A 257 7.43 -18.60 4.53
N GLY A 258 8.33 -17.71 4.97
CA GLY A 258 9.70 -18.04 5.35
C GLY A 258 10.59 -18.50 4.18
N ARG A 259 10.14 -18.38 2.92
CA ARG A 259 10.88 -18.84 1.75
C ARG A 259 11.98 -17.86 1.38
N LYS A 260 13.23 -18.28 1.42
CA LYS A 260 14.42 -17.44 1.18
C LYS A 260 14.47 -16.83 -0.22
N GLU A 261 13.78 -17.40 -1.19
CA GLU A 261 13.66 -16.85 -2.53
C GLU A 261 13.09 -15.42 -2.54
N TYR A 262 12.17 -15.11 -1.61
CA TYR A 262 11.60 -13.76 -1.50
C TYR A 262 12.57 -12.72 -0.93
N ILE A 263 13.59 -13.14 -0.17
CA ILE A 263 14.69 -12.25 0.22
C ILE A 263 15.52 -11.86 -1.01
N GLU A 264 15.86 -12.83 -1.87
CA GLU A 264 16.64 -12.53 -3.09
C GLU A 264 15.84 -11.67 -4.06
N LEU A 265 14.56 -11.97 -4.26
CA LEU A 265 13.68 -11.14 -5.09
C LEU A 265 13.53 -9.74 -4.51
N PHE A 266 13.39 -9.60 -3.19
CA PHE A 266 13.37 -8.31 -2.52
C PHE A 266 14.63 -7.48 -2.84
N ARG A 267 15.83 -8.09 -2.71
CA ARG A 267 17.09 -7.41 -3.02
C ARG A 267 17.10 -6.83 -4.42
N ARG A 268 16.74 -7.65 -5.39
CA ARG A 268 16.79 -7.29 -6.82
C ARG A 268 15.73 -6.27 -7.22
N VAL A 269 14.49 -6.47 -6.75
CA VAL A 269 13.38 -5.53 -7.03
C VAL A 269 13.64 -4.18 -6.36
N THR A 270 14.25 -4.19 -5.16
CA THR A 270 14.64 -2.97 -4.45
C THR A 270 15.83 -2.29 -5.12
N GLU A 271 16.84 -3.03 -5.57
CA GLU A 271 17.98 -2.49 -6.32
C GLU A 271 17.50 -1.75 -7.57
N TYR A 272 16.61 -2.37 -8.35
CA TYR A 272 16.01 -1.72 -9.52
C TYR A 272 15.31 -0.40 -9.13
N PHE A 273 14.49 -0.40 -8.09
CA PHE A 273 13.83 0.81 -7.62
C PHE A 273 14.84 1.92 -7.25
N LEU A 274 15.86 1.58 -6.47
CA LEU A 274 16.87 2.52 -5.99
C LEU A 274 17.74 3.10 -7.11
N GLU A 275 18.08 2.31 -8.13
CA GLU A 275 18.87 2.74 -9.28
C GLU A 275 18.16 3.76 -10.17
N HIS A 276 16.81 3.76 -10.13
CA HIS A 276 15.97 4.65 -10.93
C HIS A 276 15.42 5.86 -10.14
N LEU A 277 15.86 6.04 -8.88
CA LEU A 277 15.49 7.22 -8.11
C LEU A 277 16.16 8.48 -8.68
N PRO A 278 15.44 9.60 -8.75
CA PRO A 278 16.04 10.91 -9.04
C PRO A 278 16.82 11.44 -7.82
N LYS A 279 17.51 12.56 -7.99
CA LYS A 279 18.39 13.15 -6.94
C LYS A 279 17.69 13.47 -5.63
N ASP A 280 16.41 13.75 -5.64
CA ASP A 280 15.63 14.00 -4.43
C ASP A 280 15.06 12.72 -3.78
N LEU A 281 15.42 11.53 -4.26
CA LEU A 281 15.04 10.20 -3.77
C LEU A 281 13.52 9.90 -3.80
N VAL A 282 12.71 10.73 -4.44
CA VAL A 282 11.28 10.49 -4.64
C VAL A 282 11.03 10.23 -6.13
N PRO A 283 10.53 9.05 -6.51
CA PRO A 283 10.44 8.68 -7.92
C PRO A 283 9.42 9.53 -8.68
N TYR A 284 9.61 9.63 -9.99
CA TYR A 284 8.55 10.01 -10.91
C TYR A 284 7.47 8.90 -10.92
N TRP A 285 6.31 9.20 -11.48
CA TRP A 285 5.19 8.24 -11.54
C TRP A 285 5.51 6.95 -12.33
N ASP A 286 6.53 7.00 -13.18
CA ASP A 286 7.12 5.86 -13.86
C ASP A 286 8.65 5.96 -13.80
N LEU A 287 9.33 4.85 -13.56
CA LEU A 287 10.78 4.78 -13.39
C LEU A 287 11.58 4.94 -14.70
N GLU A 288 10.89 5.09 -15.84
CA GLU A 288 11.52 5.48 -17.10
C GLU A 288 12.02 6.94 -17.05
N PHE A 289 11.42 7.78 -16.21
CA PHE A 289 11.76 9.21 -16.10
C PHE A 289 12.91 9.46 -15.14
N THR A 290 13.70 10.50 -15.43
CA THR A 290 14.89 10.87 -14.71
C THR A 290 14.97 12.38 -14.47
N ASP A 291 15.99 12.83 -13.72
CA ASP A 291 16.20 14.25 -13.45
C ASP A 291 16.24 15.10 -14.72
N GLY A 292 15.37 16.11 -14.76
CA GLY A 292 15.21 17.04 -15.89
C GLY A 292 14.00 16.77 -16.77
N ASP A 293 13.33 15.63 -16.58
CA ASP A 293 12.06 15.35 -17.24
C ASP A 293 10.93 16.15 -16.60
N ASP A 294 10.07 16.74 -17.43
CA ASP A 294 8.89 17.48 -17.00
C ASP A 294 7.72 16.49 -16.78
N GLN A 295 7.82 15.74 -15.67
CA GLN A 295 6.86 14.69 -15.33
C GLN A 295 6.49 14.76 -13.84
N PRO A 296 5.26 14.38 -13.47
CA PRO A 296 4.82 14.38 -12.08
C PRO A 296 5.56 13.31 -11.25
N ARG A 297 5.67 13.58 -9.97
CA ARG A 297 6.21 12.63 -8.97
C ARG A 297 5.14 11.64 -8.53
N ASP A 298 5.58 10.58 -7.89
CA ASP A 298 4.72 9.71 -7.07
C ASP A 298 5.35 9.49 -5.69
N SER A 299 5.10 10.43 -4.79
CA SER A 299 5.60 10.37 -3.41
C SER A 299 5.08 9.16 -2.63
N SER A 300 3.93 8.60 -3.02
CA SER A 300 3.38 7.39 -2.42
C SER A 300 4.30 6.18 -2.61
N SER A 301 4.92 6.05 -3.79
CA SER A 301 5.85 4.96 -4.09
C SER A 301 7.07 4.97 -3.17
N ALA A 302 7.57 6.16 -2.81
CA ALA A 302 8.69 6.31 -1.87
C ALA A 302 8.33 5.77 -0.49
N SER A 303 7.16 6.14 0.03
CA SER A 303 6.68 5.69 1.35
C SER A 303 6.40 4.17 1.37
N ILE A 304 5.81 3.62 0.31
CA ILE A 304 5.55 2.18 0.17
C ILE A 304 6.87 1.38 0.16
N ALA A 305 7.84 1.82 -0.64
CA ALA A 305 9.14 1.16 -0.71
C ALA A 305 9.90 1.24 0.63
N ALA A 306 9.82 2.38 1.33
CA ALA A 306 10.37 2.52 2.67
C ALA A 306 9.74 1.53 3.67
N CYS A 307 8.41 1.35 3.66
CA CYS A 307 7.74 0.34 4.48
C CYS A 307 8.25 -1.08 4.18
N GLY A 308 8.43 -1.42 2.90
CA GLY A 308 8.98 -2.72 2.49
C GLY A 308 10.40 -2.94 2.97
N MET A 309 11.29 -1.94 2.84
CA MET A 309 12.66 -2.01 3.33
C MET A 309 12.72 -2.16 4.86
N LEU A 310 11.90 -1.41 5.59
CA LEU A 310 11.79 -1.50 7.04
C LEU A 310 11.22 -2.84 7.52
N GLU A 311 10.27 -3.42 6.79
CA GLU A 311 9.76 -4.75 7.12
C GLU A 311 10.81 -5.83 6.85
N MET A 312 11.43 -5.84 5.67
CA MET A 312 12.44 -6.86 5.33
C MET A 312 13.64 -6.80 6.26
N SER A 313 14.05 -5.61 6.72
CA SER A 313 15.19 -5.45 7.63
C SER A 313 15.07 -6.26 8.93
N LYS A 314 13.86 -6.61 9.34
CA LYS A 314 13.62 -7.46 10.53
C LYS A 314 14.11 -8.91 10.36
N TYR A 315 14.37 -9.34 9.14
CA TYR A 315 14.68 -10.73 8.77
C TYR A 315 16.08 -10.91 8.17
N LEU A 316 16.82 -9.83 8.01
CA LEU A 316 18.15 -9.83 7.42
C LEU A 316 19.25 -9.85 8.48
N GLU A 317 20.47 -10.17 8.08
CA GLU A 317 21.63 -10.05 8.94
C GLU A 317 21.86 -8.57 9.34
N PRO A 318 22.42 -8.30 10.51
CA PRO A 318 22.47 -6.94 11.08
C PRO A 318 23.03 -5.85 10.16
N GLU A 319 24.11 -6.14 9.43
CA GLU A 319 24.73 -5.18 8.49
C GLU A 319 23.82 -4.83 7.32
N GLU A 320 23.17 -5.84 6.74
CA GLU A 320 22.22 -5.66 5.64
C GLU A 320 20.91 -5.01 6.13
N ALA A 321 20.44 -5.38 7.30
CA ALA A 321 19.29 -4.76 7.96
C ALA A 321 19.51 -3.24 8.16
N GLU A 322 20.68 -2.87 8.72
CA GLU A 322 21.05 -1.47 8.91
C GLU A 322 21.14 -0.71 7.58
N HIS A 323 21.66 -1.35 6.52
CA HIS A 323 21.71 -0.76 5.18
C HIS A 323 20.32 -0.35 4.69
N TYR A 324 19.33 -1.26 4.70
CA TYR A 324 17.98 -0.93 4.25
C TYR A 324 17.25 0.05 5.17
N GLN A 325 17.49 0.00 6.48
CA GLN A 325 16.96 1.00 7.42
C GLN A 325 17.49 2.41 7.11
N LYS A 326 18.78 2.54 6.79
CA LYS A 326 19.38 3.83 6.40
C LYS A 326 18.83 4.34 5.07
N LEU A 327 18.66 3.46 4.08
CA LEU A 327 18.04 3.83 2.80
C LEU A 327 16.60 4.33 2.98
N ALA A 328 15.76 3.59 3.71
CA ALA A 328 14.41 4.00 4.03
C ALA A 328 14.38 5.34 4.77
N SER A 329 15.31 5.55 5.73
CA SER A 329 15.40 6.79 6.50
C SER A 329 15.76 8.01 5.63
N ARG A 330 16.64 7.85 4.64
CA ARG A 330 17.00 8.92 3.69
C ARG A 330 15.86 9.26 2.73
N ILE A 331 15.18 8.24 2.22
CA ILE A 331 13.99 8.43 1.39
C ILE A 331 12.91 9.18 2.17
N MET A 332 12.61 8.74 3.40
CA MET A 332 11.60 9.38 4.25
C MET A 332 12.00 10.78 4.69
N LYS A 333 13.30 11.08 4.82
CA LYS A 333 13.78 12.45 5.03
C LYS A 333 13.41 13.36 3.86
N SER A 334 13.62 12.90 2.64
CA SER A 334 13.23 13.67 1.45
C SER A 334 11.71 13.84 1.35
N VAL A 335 10.94 12.79 1.62
CA VAL A 335 9.46 12.90 1.66
C VAL A 335 9.03 13.91 2.73
N TYR A 336 9.61 13.84 3.93
CA TYR A 336 9.31 14.77 5.01
C TYR A 336 9.64 16.22 4.64
N ASP A 337 10.82 16.49 4.07
CA ASP A 337 11.26 17.85 3.79
C ASP A 337 10.51 18.51 2.64
N ASN A 338 10.27 17.75 1.57
CA ASN A 338 9.88 18.32 0.27
C ASN A 338 8.44 18.01 -0.13
N TYR A 339 7.82 16.98 0.46
CA TYR A 339 6.52 16.45 0.01
C TYR A 339 5.46 16.41 1.10
N ALA A 340 5.85 16.32 2.38
CA ALA A 340 4.89 16.32 3.47
C ALA A 340 4.20 17.68 3.63
N VAL A 341 2.91 17.65 3.87
CA VAL A 341 2.12 18.84 4.21
C VAL A 341 2.66 19.44 5.51
N LYS A 342 2.94 20.75 5.49
CA LYS A 342 3.46 21.50 6.66
C LYS A 342 2.46 22.51 7.21
N ASP A 343 1.46 22.88 6.41
CA ASP A 343 0.41 23.81 6.80
C ASP A 343 -0.96 23.18 6.54
N MET A 344 -1.72 22.95 7.60
CA MET A 344 -3.08 22.40 7.54
C MET A 344 -4.07 23.25 6.75
N GLY A 345 -3.75 24.51 6.49
CA GLY A 345 -4.56 25.40 5.66
C GLY A 345 -4.43 25.12 4.16
N THR A 346 -3.36 24.46 3.74
CA THR A 346 -3.08 24.16 2.33
C THR A 346 -3.57 22.80 1.85
N SER A 347 -3.84 21.88 2.79
CA SER A 347 -4.31 20.54 2.48
C SER A 347 -5.06 19.91 3.66
N ASN A 348 -5.92 18.94 3.38
CA ASN A 348 -6.48 18.03 4.38
C ASN A 348 -5.88 16.61 4.32
N GLY A 349 -4.88 16.38 3.44
CA GLY A 349 -4.04 15.20 3.37
C GLY A 349 -2.71 15.36 4.12
N LEU A 350 -1.79 14.42 3.93
CA LEU A 350 -0.50 14.36 4.64
C LEU A 350 0.70 14.52 3.71
N VAL A 351 0.62 13.99 2.47
CA VAL A 351 1.74 14.00 1.52
C VAL A 351 1.26 14.42 0.13
N LEU A 352 1.86 15.48 -0.41
CA LEU A 352 1.59 16.01 -1.75
C LEU A 352 2.43 15.32 -2.82
N HIS A 353 2.15 15.65 -4.08
CA HIS A 353 2.91 15.22 -5.25
C HIS A 353 2.91 13.70 -5.47
N SER A 354 1.81 13.04 -5.12
CA SER A 354 1.52 11.69 -5.54
C SER A 354 0.77 11.69 -6.88
N THR A 355 0.86 10.59 -7.62
CA THR A 355 0.14 10.43 -8.88
C THR A 355 -0.69 9.17 -8.85
N TYR A 356 -2.04 9.30 -8.86
CA TYR A 356 -2.91 8.15 -8.97
C TYR A 356 -2.86 7.56 -10.38
N SER A 357 -3.20 8.36 -11.39
CA SER A 357 -3.33 7.89 -12.77
C SER A 357 -2.98 9.01 -13.75
N ASN A 358 -1.88 8.85 -14.49
CA ASN A 358 -1.41 9.82 -15.46
C ASN A 358 -1.53 9.28 -16.88
N HIS A 359 -2.40 9.90 -17.69
CA HIS A 359 -2.58 9.51 -19.08
C HIS A 359 -1.32 9.81 -19.91
N SER A 360 -0.92 8.86 -20.72
CA SER A 360 0.13 8.97 -21.72
C SER A 360 -0.38 8.52 -23.10
N PRO A 361 0.33 8.82 -24.18
CA PRO A 361 -0.04 8.29 -25.50
C PRO A 361 0.03 6.75 -25.63
N TYR A 362 0.57 6.06 -24.62
CA TYR A 362 0.91 4.64 -24.67
C TYR A 362 0.20 3.78 -23.62
N ASN A 363 -0.53 4.40 -22.67
CA ASN A 363 -1.30 3.69 -21.66
C ASN A 363 -2.81 3.87 -21.89
N THR A 364 -3.61 3.18 -21.09
CA THR A 364 -5.08 3.17 -21.25
C THR A 364 -5.83 3.86 -20.11
N CYS A 365 -5.09 4.45 -19.15
CA CYS A 365 -5.74 5.09 -18.00
C CYS A 365 -6.19 6.52 -18.30
N ASN A 366 -7.07 7.03 -17.46
CA ASN A 366 -7.48 8.42 -17.45
C ASN A 366 -6.46 9.29 -16.69
N HIS A 367 -6.53 10.60 -16.88
CA HIS A 367 -5.73 11.58 -16.16
C HIS A 367 -6.53 12.12 -14.98
N TYR A 368 -6.24 11.69 -13.76
CA TYR A 368 -6.84 12.18 -12.53
C TYR A 368 -5.95 11.87 -11.30
N GLY A 369 -6.05 12.72 -10.27
CA GLY A 369 -5.22 12.60 -9.07
C GLY A 369 -3.73 12.67 -9.37
N VAL A 370 -3.33 13.54 -10.29
CA VAL A 370 -1.94 13.78 -10.67
C VAL A 370 -1.42 14.98 -9.90
N ASP A 371 -0.26 14.83 -9.28
CA ASP A 371 0.37 15.89 -8.46
C ASP A 371 -0.48 16.29 -7.24
N GLU A 372 -1.16 15.33 -6.64
CA GLU A 372 -2.11 15.48 -5.54
C GLU A 372 -1.71 14.64 -4.32
N CYS A 373 -2.43 14.75 -3.19
CA CYS A 373 -2.42 13.71 -2.17
C CYS A 373 -3.17 12.48 -2.67
N ASN A 374 -2.78 11.29 -2.21
CA ASN A 374 -3.61 10.11 -2.35
C ASN A 374 -3.68 9.32 -1.03
N SER A 375 -4.83 8.68 -0.76
CA SER A 375 -5.11 8.09 0.55
C SER A 375 -4.15 6.98 0.96
N TRP A 376 -3.62 6.21 0.00
CA TRP A 376 -2.58 5.22 0.30
C TRP A 376 -1.21 5.87 0.57
N GLY A 377 -0.88 6.99 -0.11
CA GLY A 377 0.35 7.74 0.14
C GLY A 377 0.39 8.27 1.56
N ASP A 378 -0.71 8.85 2.02
CA ASP A 378 -0.88 9.35 3.38
C ASP A 378 -0.76 8.21 4.41
N TYR A 379 -1.45 7.10 4.16
CA TYR A 379 -1.38 5.92 5.02
C TYR A 379 0.05 5.35 5.12
N PHE A 380 0.72 5.10 3.99
CA PHE A 380 2.05 4.51 4.01
C PHE A 380 3.13 5.47 4.53
N TYR A 381 2.94 6.78 4.39
CA TYR A 381 3.77 7.77 5.07
C TYR A 381 3.66 7.63 6.59
N MET A 382 2.44 7.59 7.15
CA MET A 382 2.23 7.36 8.57
C MET A 382 2.76 6.00 9.03
N GLU A 383 2.56 4.95 8.23
CA GLU A 383 3.08 3.61 8.54
C GLU A 383 4.61 3.62 8.60
N ALA A 384 5.30 4.20 7.61
CA ALA A 384 6.76 4.29 7.60
C ALA A 384 7.31 5.03 8.83
N LEU A 385 6.72 6.18 9.18
CA LEU A 385 7.09 6.94 10.38
C LEU A 385 6.83 6.13 11.66
N THR A 386 5.72 5.42 11.75
CA THR A 386 5.39 4.56 12.89
C THR A 386 6.42 3.44 13.06
N ARG A 387 6.82 2.80 11.97
CA ARG A 387 7.87 1.77 11.95
C ARG A 387 9.24 2.29 12.38
N MET A 388 9.55 3.56 12.05
CA MET A 388 10.80 4.20 12.47
C MET A 388 10.78 4.66 13.93
N SER A 389 9.59 4.94 14.48
CA SER A 389 9.45 5.45 15.85
C SER A 389 9.48 4.37 16.93
N LYS A 390 9.14 3.12 16.58
CA LYS A 390 9.01 1.99 17.53
C LYS A 390 9.12 0.65 16.81
N ASP A 391 9.36 -0.41 17.56
CA ASP A 391 9.08 -1.77 17.09
C ASP A 391 7.56 -1.91 16.97
N TRP A 392 7.10 -1.97 15.72
CA TRP A 392 5.68 -1.93 15.40
C TRP A 392 5.17 -3.27 14.87
N GLU A 393 4.07 -3.74 15.46
CA GLU A 393 3.32 -4.86 14.94
C GLU A 393 2.42 -4.39 13.80
N LEU A 394 2.79 -4.73 12.57
CA LEU A 394 2.07 -4.28 11.39
C LEU A 394 0.63 -4.80 11.34
N TYR A 395 -0.23 -4.07 10.62
CA TYR A 395 -1.60 -4.49 10.41
C TYR A 395 -1.70 -5.60 9.35
N TRP A 396 -0.80 -5.54 8.35
CA TRP A 396 -0.70 -6.48 7.22
C TRP A 396 -0.41 -7.92 7.64
#